data_df63fed06a33df5ca1cedc0c78cfda97
#
_entry.id   df63fed06a33df5ca1cedc0c78cfda97
#
_cell.length_a   1.000
_cell.length_b   1.000
_cell.length_c   1.000
_cell.angle_alpha   90.00
_cell.angle_beta   90.00
_cell.angle_gamma   90.00
#
_symmetry.space_group_name_H-M   'P 1'
#
loop_
_entity.id
_entity.type
_entity.pdbx_description
1 polymer ?
#
loop_
_entity_poly.entity_id
_entity_poly.type
_entity_poly.pdbx_seq_one_letter_code
_entity_poly.pdbx_strand_id
1 'polypeptide(L)'
;GLDLAYASDLITDSMSALGLGMDELESFSDKLAKTSQKSNTNIAQLGEAILTVGGTAKTLSGGVTELNTMLGLIADNGIKGAEGGTALRNIILSLSAPTDTAAAAMERLNISAFDSQGKMRDLSAVFSDFNTALAPLTDQEKTQALNEIFNKVDLKAVNALLGTSVERFEELTGYIEDCEGAAAQMADTMNDNLQGDIIIMQSALEGLGVSAYEKFASPMRTAVQEITDIFGDLN
;
A
#
# COMPACT_ATOMS: atom_id res chain seq x y z
N GLY A 1 -1.01 -12.69 12.88
CA GLY A 1 -0.55 -11.37 12.48
C GLY A 1 0.62 -11.46 11.52
N LEU A 2 0.97 -10.38 10.85
CA LEU A 2 2.22 -10.28 10.08
C LEU A 2 3.40 -10.40 11.04
N ASP A 3 4.45 -11.11 10.62
CA ASP A 3 5.75 -11.06 11.30
C ASP A 3 6.24 -9.61 11.33
N LEU A 4 6.75 -9.16 12.48
CA LEU A 4 7.18 -7.77 12.66
C LEU A 4 8.32 -7.39 11.70
N ALA A 5 9.26 -8.29 11.44
CA ALA A 5 10.35 -8.06 10.51
C ALA A 5 9.82 -7.89 9.09
N TYR A 6 8.94 -8.80 8.65
CA TYR A 6 8.30 -8.70 7.33
C TYR A 6 7.47 -7.42 7.18
N ALA A 7 6.72 -7.02 8.20
CA ALA A 7 5.93 -5.79 8.17
C ALA A 7 6.83 -4.54 8.06
N SER A 8 7.93 -4.51 8.81
CA SER A 8 8.91 -3.42 8.78
C SER A 8 9.56 -3.31 7.39
N ASP A 9 10.03 -4.43 6.84
CA ASP A 9 10.63 -4.47 5.51
C ASP A 9 9.65 -4.01 4.44
N LEU A 10 8.40 -4.49 4.49
CA LEU A 10 7.36 -4.13 3.52
C LEU A 10 7.05 -2.62 3.52
N ILE A 11 6.99 -2.01 4.72
CA ILE A 11 6.75 -0.56 4.87
C ILE A 11 7.93 0.22 4.34
N THR A 12 9.16 -0.12 4.74
CA THR A 12 10.37 0.60 4.32
C THR A 12 10.64 0.46 2.83
N ASP A 13 10.41 -0.72 2.25
CA ASP A 13 10.52 -0.96 0.82
C ASP A 13 9.47 -0.17 0.04
N SER A 14 8.23 -0.13 0.53
CA SER A 14 7.14 0.68 -0.05
C SER A 14 7.48 2.17 -0.05
N MET A 15 7.99 2.67 1.07
CA MET A 15 8.45 4.07 1.19
C MET A 15 9.58 4.36 0.20
N SER A 16 10.56 3.48 0.11
CA SER A 16 11.67 3.59 -0.84
C SER A 16 11.19 3.62 -2.29
N ALA A 17 10.26 2.74 -2.67
CA ALA A 17 9.66 2.71 -4.01
C ALA A 17 8.94 4.03 -4.35
N LEU A 18 8.28 4.65 -3.36
CA LEU A 18 7.60 5.94 -3.49
C LEU A 18 8.55 7.13 -3.35
N GLY A 19 9.78 6.94 -2.86
CA GLY A 19 10.76 8.00 -2.60
C GLY A 19 10.42 8.85 -1.37
N LEU A 20 9.74 8.25 -0.38
CA LEU A 20 9.39 8.89 0.89
C LEU A 20 10.57 8.84 1.86
N GLY A 21 10.72 9.89 2.66
CA GLY A 21 11.70 9.96 3.74
C GLY A 21 11.22 9.29 5.03
N MET A 22 12.15 9.02 5.95
CA MET A 22 11.82 8.42 7.26
C MET A 22 10.96 9.33 8.15
N ASP A 23 10.96 10.62 7.90
CA ASP A 23 10.09 11.62 8.53
C ASP A 23 8.61 11.47 8.12
N GLU A 24 8.34 10.76 7.03
CA GLU A 24 7.00 10.46 6.54
C GLU A 24 6.48 9.09 7.02
N LEU A 25 7.28 8.30 7.76
CA LEU A 25 6.96 6.92 8.16
C LEU A 25 5.63 6.81 8.92
N GLU A 26 5.40 7.69 9.89
CA GLU A 26 4.20 7.69 10.71
C GLU A 26 2.96 7.97 9.84
N SER A 27 2.97 9.05 9.09
CA SER A 27 1.88 9.41 8.18
C SER A 27 1.61 8.35 7.12
N PHE A 28 2.66 7.74 6.57
CA PHE A 28 2.52 6.65 5.60
C PHE A 28 1.87 5.42 6.23
N SER A 29 2.34 5.01 7.42
CA SER A 29 1.77 3.88 8.16
C SER A 29 0.31 4.10 8.55
N ASP A 30 -0.05 5.31 8.96
CA ASP A 30 -1.43 5.70 9.27
C ASP A 30 -2.35 5.59 8.06
N LYS A 31 -1.88 6.04 6.88
CA LYS A 31 -2.63 5.91 5.63
C LYS A 31 -2.87 4.45 5.24
N LEU A 32 -1.85 3.59 5.38
CA LEU A 32 -2.01 2.14 5.15
C LEU A 32 -3.00 1.52 6.12
N ALA A 33 -2.88 1.81 7.41
CA ALA A 33 -3.78 1.31 8.45
C ALA A 33 -5.22 1.76 8.18
N LYS A 34 -5.44 3.04 7.89
CA LYS A 34 -6.77 3.57 7.61
C LYS A 34 -7.37 2.95 6.35
N THR A 35 -6.60 2.81 5.27
CA THR A 35 -7.05 2.16 4.03
C THR A 35 -7.46 0.72 4.30
N SER A 36 -6.67 -0.03 5.07
CA SER A 36 -6.99 -1.43 5.42
C SER A 36 -8.23 -1.56 6.31
N GLN A 37 -8.56 -0.54 7.11
CA GLN A 37 -9.77 -0.50 7.93
C GLN A 37 -11.03 -0.12 7.14
N LYS A 38 -10.88 0.63 6.06
CA LYS A 38 -11.98 1.25 5.31
C LYS A 38 -12.25 0.64 3.95
N SER A 39 -11.43 -0.34 3.54
CA SER A 39 -11.58 -1.08 2.28
C SER A 39 -11.28 -2.56 2.47
N ASN A 40 -11.63 -3.37 1.46
CA ASN A 40 -11.48 -4.83 1.51
C ASN A 40 -10.04 -5.28 1.21
N THR A 41 -9.08 -4.83 2.02
CA THR A 41 -7.65 -5.17 1.88
C THR A 41 -6.98 -5.25 3.26
N ASN A 42 -5.69 -5.52 3.28
CA ASN A 42 -4.85 -5.46 4.48
C ASN A 42 -3.49 -4.82 4.17
N ILE A 43 -2.72 -4.51 5.21
CA ILE A 43 -1.42 -3.82 5.07
C ILE A 43 -0.46 -4.58 4.16
N ALA A 44 -0.41 -5.94 4.25
CA ALA A 44 0.45 -6.74 3.39
C ALA A 44 0.08 -6.60 1.91
N GLN A 45 -1.20 -6.74 1.60
CA GLN A 45 -1.70 -6.59 0.23
C GLN A 45 -1.51 -5.16 -0.30
N LEU A 46 -1.66 -4.13 0.54
CA LEU A 46 -1.37 -2.75 0.16
C LEU A 46 0.12 -2.55 -0.14
N GLY A 47 1.01 -3.07 0.72
CA GLY A 47 2.45 -3.00 0.49
C GLY A 47 2.87 -3.68 -0.82
N GLU A 48 2.39 -4.92 -1.07
CA GLU A 48 2.63 -5.62 -2.34
C GLU A 48 2.12 -4.83 -3.55
N ALA A 49 0.94 -4.21 -3.43
CA ALA A 49 0.38 -3.37 -4.49
C ALA A 49 1.26 -2.13 -4.74
N ILE A 50 1.69 -1.45 -3.68
CA ILE A 50 2.53 -0.26 -3.76
C ILE A 50 3.89 -0.58 -4.38
N LEU A 51 4.53 -1.67 -3.97
CA LEU A 51 5.78 -2.13 -4.59
C LEU A 51 5.61 -2.39 -6.09
N THR A 52 4.46 -2.94 -6.50
CA THR A 52 4.15 -3.22 -7.89
C THR A 52 3.86 -1.97 -8.71
N VAL A 53 3.15 -0.98 -8.15
CA VAL A 53 2.97 0.34 -8.79
C VAL A 53 4.33 1.05 -8.91
N GLY A 54 5.13 0.97 -7.86
CA GLY A 54 6.47 1.53 -7.80
C GLY A 54 6.51 3.02 -8.09
N GLY A 55 7.56 3.46 -8.77
CA GLY A 55 7.78 4.87 -9.10
C GLY A 55 6.69 5.51 -9.98
N THR A 56 5.84 4.71 -10.65
CA THR A 56 4.72 5.23 -11.44
C THR A 56 3.71 6.00 -10.58
N ALA A 57 3.56 5.64 -9.30
CA ALA A 57 2.71 6.34 -8.35
C ALA A 57 3.11 7.82 -8.13
N LYS A 58 4.35 8.19 -8.41
CA LYS A 58 4.85 9.58 -8.27
C LYS A 58 4.19 10.56 -9.24
N THR A 59 3.52 10.07 -10.28
CA THR A 59 2.79 10.92 -11.23
C THR A 59 1.42 11.32 -10.71
N LEU A 60 0.90 10.63 -9.69
CA LEU A 60 -0.40 10.93 -9.09
C LEU A 60 -0.39 12.31 -8.41
N SER A 61 -1.38 13.13 -8.70
CA SER A 61 -1.47 14.50 -8.18
C SER A 61 -1.72 14.57 -6.68
N GLY A 62 -2.49 13.65 -6.14
CA GLY A 62 -2.81 13.50 -4.72
C GLY A 62 -1.82 12.60 -3.95
N GLY A 63 -0.72 12.16 -4.59
CA GLY A 63 0.35 11.42 -3.96
C GLY A 63 -0.10 10.14 -3.26
N VAL A 64 0.40 9.93 -2.04
CA VAL A 64 0.13 8.70 -1.25
C VAL A 64 -1.36 8.54 -0.91
N THR A 65 -2.08 9.63 -0.67
CA THR A 65 -3.52 9.58 -0.37
C THR A 65 -4.28 9.04 -1.57
N GLU A 66 -4.07 9.60 -2.75
CA GLU A 66 -4.71 9.15 -3.99
C GLU A 66 -4.33 7.69 -4.33
N LEU A 67 -3.06 7.32 -4.18
CA LEU A 67 -2.59 5.96 -4.36
C LEU A 67 -3.37 4.96 -3.49
N ASN A 68 -3.47 5.24 -2.18
CA ASN A 68 -4.18 4.38 -1.25
C ASN A 68 -5.69 4.34 -1.53
N THR A 69 -6.31 5.48 -1.90
CA THR A 69 -7.71 5.53 -2.30
C THR A 69 -7.97 4.61 -3.50
N MET A 70 -7.17 4.72 -4.57
CA MET A 70 -7.33 3.89 -5.76
C MET A 70 -7.13 2.40 -5.47
N LEU A 71 -6.09 2.04 -4.73
CA LEU A 71 -5.84 0.65 -4.34
C LEU A 71 -6.96 0.10 -3.46
N GLY A 72 -7.48 0.89 -2.53
CA GLY A 72 -8.60 0.51 -1.68
C GLY A 72 -9.88 0.23 -2.48
N LEU A 73 -10.23 1.12 -3.42
CA LEU A 73 -11.41 0.97 -4.28
C LEU A 73 -11.30 -0.23 -5.22
N ILE A 74 -10.12 -0.47 -5.80
CA ILE A 74 -9.85 -1.65 -6.61
C ILE A 74 -9.96 -2.92 -5.76
N ALA A 75 -9.47 -2.88 -4.51
CA ALA A 75 -9.54 -3.99 -3.57
C ALA A 75 -10.97 -4.29 -3.09
N ASP A 76 -11.85 -3.30 -2.97
CA ASP A 76 -13.27 -3.49 -2.67
C ASP A 76 -13.97 -4.38 -3.73
N ASN A 77 -13.44 -4.39 -4.95
CA ASN A 77 -13.89 -5.23 -6.05
C ASN A 77 -13.08 -6.55 -6.19
N GLY A 78 -12.32 -6.92 -5.17
CA GLY A 78 -11.62 -8.18 -5.07
C GLY A 78 -10.28 -8.25 -5.82
N ILE A 79 -9.74 -7.13 -6.31
CA ILE A 79 -8.44 -7.05 -7.00
C ILE A 79 -7.43 -6.48 -6.01
N LYS A 80 -6.54 -7.33 -5.46
CA LYS A 80 -5.71 -7.00 -4.29
C LYS A 80 -4.24 -7.31 -4.54
N GLY A 81 -3.37 -6.84 -3.64
CA GLY A 81 -1.95 -7.15 -3.67
C GLY A 81 -1.30 -6.77 -5.00
N ALA A 82 -0.39 -7.60 -5.48
CA ALA A 82 0.34 -7.36 -6.72
C ALA A 82 -0.57 -7.24 -7.96
N GLU A 83 -1.73 -7.94 -7.99
CA GLU A 83 -2.71 -7.80 -9.09
C GLU A 83 -3.28 -6.38 -9.13
N GLY A 84 -3.71 -5.85 -7.97
CA GLY A 84 -4.22 -4.48 -7.84
C GLY A 84 -3.19 -3.43 -8.21
N GLY A 85 -1.96 -3.62 -7.72
CA GLY A 85 -0.83 -2.73 -8.06
C GLY A 85 -0.49 -2.75 -9.54
N THR A 86 -0.48 -3.93 -10.18
CA THR A 86 -0.24 -4.07 -11.63
C THR A 86 -1.32 -3.34 -12.43
N ALA A 87 -2.60 -3.56 -12.08
CA ALA A 87 -3.72 -2.93 -12.76
C ALA A 87 -3.66 -1.40 -12.62
N LEU A 88 -3.43 -0.88 -11.41
CA LEU A 88 -3.33 0.56 -11.20
C LEU A 88 -2.14 1.18 -11.95
N ARG A 89 -0.96 0.52 -11.92
CA ARG A 89 0.20 0.97 -12.71
C ARG A 89 -0.13 1.07 -14.19
N ASN A 90 -0.77 0.05 -14.74
CA ASN A 90 -1.12 0.01 -16.16
C ASN A 90 -2.17 1.09 -16.52
N ILE A 91 -3.15 1.34 -15.64
CA ILE A 91 -4.12 2.42 -15.78
C ILE A 91 -3.40 3.77 -15.83
N ILE A 92 -2.51 4.04 -14.88
CA ILE A 92 -1.73 5.29 -14.86
C ILE A 92 -0.91 5.44 -16.16
N LEU A 93 -0.25 4.38 -16.62
CA LEU A 93 0.56 4.41 -17.85
C LEU A 93 -0.31 4.61 -19.10
N SER A 94 -1.46 3.96 -19.19
CA SER A 94 -2.41 4.15 -20.31
C SER A 94 -2.91 5.59 -20.39
N LEU A 95 -3.08 6.24 -19.26
CA LEU A 95 -3.55 7.64 -19.19
C LEU A 95 -2.42 8.65 -19.38
N SER A 96 -1.22 8.38 -18.86
CA SER A 96 -0.10 9.31 -18.87
C SER A 96 0.78 9.22 -20.13
N ALA A 97 0.83 8.05 -20.76
CA ALA A 97 1.60 7.79 -21.98
C ALA A 97 0.76 6.93 -22.96
N PRO A 98 -0.39 7.45 -23.43
CA PRO A 98 -1.29 6.68 -24.27
C PRO A 98 -0.65 6.34 -25.62
N THR A 99 -1.02 5.18 -26.17
CA THR A 99 -0.75 4.87 -27.58
C THR A 99 -1.52 5.82 -28.48
N ASP A 100 -1.16 5.91 -29.77
CA ASP A 100 -1.88 6.76 -30.74
C ASP A 100 -3.39 6.41 -30.76
N THR A 101 -3.73 5.13 -30.67
CA THR A 101 -5.13 4.66 -30.63
C THR A 101 -5.82 5.12 -29.35
N ALA A 102 -5.14 5.00 -28.20
CA ALA A 102 -5.69 5.42 -26.92
C ALA A 102 -5.87 6.96 -26.88
N ALA A 103 -4.88 7.70 -27.36
CA ALA A 103 -4.94 9.16 -27.44
C ALA A 103 -6.12 9.64 -28.32
N ALA A 104 -6.30 9.05 -29.51
CA ALA A 104 -7.43 9.35 -30.41
C ALA A 104 -8.79 9.00 -29.77
N ALA A 105 -8.87 7.90 -29.01
CA ALA A 105 -10.07 7.51 -28.29
C ALA A 105 -10.39 8.48 -27.15
N MET A 106 -9.38 8.91 -26.37
CA MET A 106 -9.53 9.90 -25.30
C MET A 106 -9.96 11.26 -25.88
N GLU A 107 -9.34 11.70 -26.99
CA GLU A 107 -9.74 12.94 -27.70
C GLU A 107 -11.20 12.88 -28.17
N ARG A 108 -11.61 11.77 -28.78
CA ARG A 108 -13.00 11.57 -29.24
C ARG A 108 -14.00 11.65 -28.08
N LEU A 109 -13.61 11.20 -26.87
CA LEU A 109 -14.40 11.27 -25.65
C LEU A 109 -14.24 12.61 -24.90
N ASN A 110 -13.40 13.51 -25.41
CA ASN A 110 -13.03 14.76 -24.75
C ASN A 110 -12.49 14.57 -23.33
N ILE A 111 -11.66 13.53 -23.12
CA ILE A 111 -11.04 13.21 -21.85
C ILE A 111 -9.57 13.57 -21.89
N SER A 112 -9.09 14.30 -20.86
CA SER A 112 -7.68 14.57 -20.64
C SER A 112 -7.25 14.10 -19.26
N ALA A 113 -6.15 13.34 -19.21
CA ALA A 113 -5.52 12.95 -17.95
C ALA A 113 -4.64 14.07 -17.36
N PHE A 114 -4.37 15.14 -18.12
CA PHE A 114 -3.53 16.26 -17.71
C PHE A 114 -4.30 17.56 -17.70
N ASP A 115 -3.90 18.46 -16.83
CA ASP A 115 -4.37 19.83 -16.79
C ASP A 115 -3.65 20.71 -17.83
N SER A 116 -4.01 21.99 -17.90
CA SER A 116 -3.42 22.96 -18.81
C SER A 116 -1.93 23.26 -18.54
N GLN A 117 -1.40 22.83 -17.38
CA GLN A 117 0.00 23.00 -16.99
C GLN A 117 0.81 21.73 -17.24
N GLY A 118 0.17 20.66 -17.76
CA GLY A 118 0.81 19.37 -18.01
C GLY A 118 1.00 18.52 -16.73
N LYS A 119 0.33 18.86 -15.63
CA LYS A 119 0.29 18.06 -14.42
C LYS A 119 -0.84 17.04 -14.53
N MET A 120 -0.59 15.80 -14.10
CA MET A 120 -1.63 14.77 -14.05
C MET A 120 -2.77 15.22 -13.12
N ARG A 121 -3.99 15.07 -13.59
CA ARG A 121 -5.20 15.34 -12.81
C ARG A 121 -5.47 14.20 -11.85
N ASP A 122 -6.21 14.50 -10.78
CA ASP A 122 -6.69 13.47 -9.88
C ASP A 122 -7.49 12.40 -10.62
N LEU A 123 -7.20 11.12 -10.36
CA LEU A 123 -7.82 10.01 -11.06
C LEU A 123 -9.32 9.94 -10.81
N SER A 124 -9.82 10.36 -9.64
CA SER A 124 -11.26 10.41 -9.38
C SER A 124 -11.97 11.36 -10.36
N ALA A 125 -11.37 12.52 -10.62
CA ALA A 125 -11.87 13.48 -11.59
C ALA A 125 -11.80 12.92 -13.02
N VAL A 126 -10.70 12.26 -13.39
CA VAL A 126 -10.56 11.62 -14.71
C VAL A 126 -11.60 10.51 -14.89
N PHE A 127 -11.83 9.66 -13.89
CA PHE A 127 -12.85 8.61 -13.95
C PHE A 127 -14.28 9.17 -13.95
N SER A 128 -14.53 10.32 -13.31
CA SER A 128 -15.80 11.04 -13.40
C SER A 128 -16.05 11.55 -14.84
N ASP A 129 -15.02 12.07 -15.52
CA ASP A 129 -15.12 12.46 -16.94
C ASP A 129 -15.41 11.25 -17.83
N PHE A 130 -14.76 10.10 -17.58
CA PHE A 130 -15.08 8.85 -18.28
C PHE A 130 -16.54 8.46 -18.09
N ASN A 131 -17.05 8.48 -16.85
CA ASN A 131 -18.46 8.16 -16.60
C ASN A 131 -19.41 9.07 -17.36
N THR A 132 -19.11 10.37 -17.39
CA THR A 132 -19.90 11.36 -18.14
C THR A 132 -19.85 11.11 -19.64
N ALA A 133 -18.66 10.89 -20.20
CA ALA A 133 -18.47 10.69 -21.63
C ALA A 133 -19.04 9.36 -22.13
N LEU A 134 -18.99 8.32 -21.29
CA LEU A 134 -19.51 7.00 -21.61
C LEU A 134 -21.03 6.89 -21.43
N ALA A 135 -21.66 7.74 -20.60
CA ALA A 135 -23.09 7.64 -20.28
C ALA A 135 -24.01 7.56 -21.52
N PRO A 136 -23.84 8.37 -22.59
CA PRO A 136 -24.70 8.34 -23.76
C PRO A 136 -24.43 7.18 -24.74
N LEU A 137 -23.32 6.42 -24.53
CA LEU A 137 -22.90 5.36 -25.45
C LEU A 137 -23.62 4.04 -25.16
N THR A 138 -23.78 3.24 -26.22
CA THR A 138 -24.22 1.85 -26.08
C THR A 138 -23.14 0.99 -25.39
N ASP A 139 -23.51 -0.17 -24.85
CA ASP A 139 -22.57 -1.09 -24.20
C ASP A 139 -21.45 -1.55 -25.14
N GLN A 140 -21.75 -1.72 -26.44
CA GLN A 140 -20.75 -2.04 -27.44
C GLN A 140 -19.74 -0.91 -27.62
N GLU A 141 -20.20 0.33 -27.75
CA GLU A 141 -19.35 1.51 -27.91
C GLU A 141 -18.50 1.76 -26.64
N LYS A 142 -19.10 1.60 -25.44
CA LYS A 142 -18.35 1.67 -24.17
C LYS A 142 -17.22 0.65 -24.14
N THR A 143 -17.55 -0.61 -24.45
CA THR A 143 -16.56 -1.69 -24.45
C THR A 143 -15.45 -1.43 -25.46
N GLN A 144 -15.79 -0.94 -26.66
CA GLN A 144 -14.82 -0.60 -27.67
C GLN A 144 -13.90 0.53 -27.21
N ALA A 145 -14.47 1.64 -26.71
CA ALA A 145 -13.70 2.79 -26.25
C ALA A 145 -12.74 2.42 -25.11
N LEU A 146 -13.21 1.64 -24.12
CA LEU A 146 -12.35 1.18 -23.03
C LEU A 146 -11.24 0.24 -23.50
N ASN A 147 -11.50 -0.63 -24.48
CA ASN A 147 -10.48 -1.50 -25.07
C ASN A 147 -9.45 -0.76 -25.94
N GLU A 148 -9.81 0.40 -26.49
CA GLU A 148 -8.87 1.26 -27.23
C GLU A 148 -7.92 2.01 -26.30
N ILE A 149 -8.38 2.35 -25.08
CA ILE A 149 -7.63 3.15 -24.10
C ILE A 149 -6.81 2.27 -23.14
N PHE A 150 -7.42 1.20 -22.62
CA PHE A 150 -6.83 0.34 -21.60
C PHE A 150 -6.54 -1.07 -22.12
N ASN A 151 -5.57 -1.74 -21.51
CA ASN A 151 -5.32 -3.15 -21.80
C ASN A 151 -6.51 -4.01 -21.32
N LYS A 152 -6.82 -5.07 -22.07
CA LYS A 152 -7.93 -5.98 -21.74
C LYS A 152 -7.83 -6.61 -20.36
N VAL A 153 -6.62 -6.88 -19.90
CA VAL A 153 -6.37 -7.48 -18.58
C VAL A 153 -6.71 -6.52 -17.42
N ASP A 154 -6.65 -5.22 -17.68
CA ASP A 154 -6.87 -4.19 -16.68
C ASP A 154 -8.35 -3.73 -16.63
N LEU A 155 -9.19 -4.15 -17.59
CA LEU A 155 -10.58 -3.72 -17.67
C LEU A 155 -11.41 -4.09 -16.43
N LYS A 156 -11.04 -5.15 -15.71
CA LYS A 156 -11.68 -5.48 -14.44
C LYS A 156 -11.50 -4.35 -13.42
N ALA A 157 -10.28 -3.82 -13.30
CA ALA A 157 -9.98 -2.72 -12.39
C ALA A 157 -10.55 -1.37 -12.91
N VAL A 158 -10.48 -1.13 -14.21
CA VAL A 158 -11.11 0.04 -14.84
C VAL A 158 -12.60 0.08 -14.55
N ASN A 159 -13.31 -1.05 -14.76
CA ASN A 159 -14.74 -1.15 -14.47
C ASN A 159 -15.06 -1.03 -12.97
N ALA A 160 -14.17 -1.50 -12.09
CA ALA A 160 -14.30 -1.30 -10.65
C ALA A 160 -14.27 0.20 -10.30
N LEU A 161 -13.34 0.96 -10.87
CA LEU A 161 -13.24 2.41 -10.65
C LEU A 161 -14.40 3.17 -11.30
N LEU A 162 -14.81 2.81 -12.53
CA LEU A 162 -15.99 3.39 -13.19
C LEU A 162 -17.29 3.11 -12.45
N GLY A 163 -17.40 1.95 -11.80
CA GLY A 163 -18.57 1.56 -11.00
C GLY A 163 -18.58 2.18 -9.58
N THR A 164 -17.50 2.83 -9.16
CA THR A 164 -17.40 3.49 -7.85
C THR A 164 -18.11 4.85 -7.92
N SER A 165 -19.00 5.12 -6.97
CA SER A 165 -19.66 6.43 -6.91
C SER A 165 -18.72 7.54 -6.46
N VAL A 166 -19.03 8.78 -6.80
CA VAL A 166 -18.24 9.97 -6.39
C VAL A 166 -18.18 10.04 -4.88
N GLU A 167 -19.29 9.79 -4.20
CA GLU A 167 -19.38 9.80 -2.73
C GLU A 167 -18.44 8.76 -2.10
N ARG A 168 -18.26 7.58 -2.71
CA ARG A 168 -17.35 6.55 -2.21
C ARG A 168 -15.89 6.94 -2.40
N PHE A 169 -15.55 7.61 -3.51
CA PHE A 169 -14.22 8.19 -3.71
C PHE A 169 -13.91 9.23 -2.64
N GLU A 170 -14.83 10.19 -2.44
CA GLU A 170 -14.69 11.27 -1.46
C GLU A 170 -14.62 10.73 -0.03
N GLU A 171 -15.48 9.78 0.31
CA GLU A 171 -15.52 9.14 1.62
C GLU A 171 -14.19 8.46 1.95
N LEU A 172 -13.67 7.60 1.06
CA LEU A 172 -12.42 6.88 1.31
C LEU A 172 -11.23 7.84 1.35
N THR A 173 -11.18 8.82 0.44
CA THR A 173 -10.14 9.87 0.45
C THR A 173 -10.16 10.63 1.78
N GLY A 174 -11.33 11.07 2.23
CA GLY A 174 -11.48 11.79 3.50
C GLY A 174 -11.04 10.96 4.71
N TYR A 175 -11.35 9.67 4.74
CA TYR A 175 -10.83 8.79 5.79
C TYR A 175 -9.30 8.67 5.79
N ILE A 176 -8.69 8.61 4.59
CA ILE A 176 -7.22 8.49 4.47
C ILE A 176 -6.53 9.82 4.77
N GLU A 177 -7.17 10.95 4.51
CA GLU A 177 -6.67 12.28 4.92
C GLU A 177 -6.75 12.48 6.44
N ASP A 178 -7.83 12.02 7.07
CA ASP A 178 -8.05 12.07 8.53
C ASP A 178 -7.63 10.73 9.17
N CYS A 179 -6.34 10.38 9.07
CA CYS A 179 -5.82 9.08 9.51
C CYS A 179 -4.84 9.15 10.69
N GLU A 180 -4.57 10.33 11.24
CA GLU A 180 -3.58 10.51 12.31
C GLU A 180 -3.80 9.51 13.46
N GLY A 181 -2.74 8.78 13.83
CA GLY A 181 -2.76 7.76 14.88
C GLY A 181 -3.45 6.44 14.51
N ALA A 182 -3.88 6.24 13.25
CA ALA A 182 -4.61 5.04 12.83
C ALA A 182 -3.77 3.76 12.97
N ALA A 183 -2.46 3.83 12.73
CA ALA A 183 -1.57 2.69 12.87
C ALA A 183 -1.42 2.28 14.35
N ALA A 184 -1.25 3.25 15.24
CA ALA A 184 -1.17 3.02 16.68
C ALA A 184 -2.48 2.42 17.23
N GLN A 185 -3.63 3.00 16.87
CA GLN A 185 -4.94 2.48 17.25
C GLN A 185 -5.19 1.06 16.73
N MET A 186 -4.73 0.75 15.52
CA MET A 186 -4.82 -0.59 14.95
C MET A 186 -3.96 -1.57 15.74
N ALA A 187 -2.74 -1.19 16.13
CA ALA A 187 -1.85 -2.01 16.94
C ALA A 187 -2.45 -2.28 18.32
N ASP A 188 -2.99 -1.27 18.99
CA ASP A 188 -3.67 -1.41 20.27
C ASP A 188 -4.85 -2.38 20.17
N THR A 189 -5.70 -2.22 19.15
CA THR A 189 -6.84 -3.11 18.92
C THR A 189 -6.41 -4.56 18.64
N MET A 190 -5.31 -4.76 17.92
CA MET A 190 -4.76 -6.10 17.64
C MET A 190 -4.15 -6.74 18.89
N ASN A 191 -3.60 -5.96 19.79
CA ASN A 191 -2.98 -6.43 21.05
C ASN A 191 -4.00 -6.60 22.18
N ASP A 192 -5.16 -5.96 22.10
CA ASP A 192 -6.23 -6.05 23.11
C ASP A 192 -7.06 -7.35 22.95
N ASN A 193 -6.36 -8.48 23.01
CA ASN A 193 -6.96 -9.81 23.00
C ASN A 193 -5.99 -10.85 23.59
N LEU A 194 -6.52 -12.04 23.95
CA LEU A 194 -5.74 -13.11 24.58
C LEU A 194 -4.47 -13.50 23.77
N GLN A 195 -4.51 -13.45 22.46
CA GLN A 195 -3.35 -13.75 21.61
C GLN A 195 -2.29 -12.64 21.72
N GLY A 196 -2.71 -11.38 21.77
CA GLY A 196 -1.84 -10.24 22.04
C GLY A 196 -1.18 -10.36 23.42
N ASP A 197 -1.96 -10.68 24.45
CA ASP A 197 -1.45 -10.91 25.81
C ASP A 197 -0.39 -12.02 25.86
N ILE A 198 -0.60 -13.12 25.12
CA ILE A 198 0.37 -14.22 25.01
C ILE A 198 1.65 -13.75 24.31
N ILE A 199 1.57 -12.97 23.24
CA ILE A 199 2.73 -12.40 22.53
C ILE A 199 3.51 -11.46 23.42
N ILE A 200 2.83 -10.58 24.16
CA ILE A 200 3.46 -9.66 25.13
C ILE A 200 4.16 -10.45 26.23
N MET A 201 3.53 -11.49 26.76
CA MET A 201 4.12 -12.37 27.76
C MET A 201 5.37 -13.11 27.23
N GLN A 202 5.31 -13.64 25.99
CA GLN A 202 6.47 -14.27 25.36
C GLN A 202 7.63 -13.30 25.18
N SER A 203 7.37 -12.09 24.68
CA SER A 203 8.38 -11.04 24.52
C SER A 203 9.00 -10.62 25.87
N ALA A 204 8.20 -10.56 26.92
CA ALA A 204 8.70 -10.29 28.28
C ALA A 204 9.59 -11.43 28.81
N LEU A 205 9.22 -12.69 28.54
CA LEU A 205 10.03 -13.85 28.90
C LEU A 205 11.35 -13.91 28.13
N GLU A 206 11.33 -13.58 26.82
CA GLU A 206 12.54 -13.47 26.00
C GLU A 206 13.47 -12.36 26.52
N GLY A 207 12.91 -11.20 26.86
CA GLY A 207 13.66 -10.09 27.48
C GLY A 207 14.29 -10.47 28.81
N LEU A 208 13.59 -11.26 29.65
CA LEU A 208 14.15 -11.81 30.88
C LEU A 208 15.28 -12.81 30.59
N GLY A 209 15.13 -13.65 29.56
CA GLY A 209 16.16 -14.59 29.13
C GLY A 209 17.43 -13.89 28.68
N VAL A 210 17.33 -12.84 27.89
CA VAL A 210 18.46 -11.99 27.44
C VAL A 210 19.12 -11.30 28.64
N SER A 211 18.34 -10.69 29.54
CA SER A 211 18.86 -10.01 30.73
C SER A 211 19.55 -10.98 31.71
N ALA A 212 19.02 -12.20 31.82
CA ALA A 212 19.69 -13.26 32.63
C ALA A 212 20.98 -13.71 31.95
N TYR A 213 20.97 -13.93 30.62
CA TYR A 213 22.17 -14.29 29.87
C TYR A 213 23.27 -13.20 30.03
N GLU A 214 22.94 -11.93 29.84
CA GLU A 214 23.90 -10.83 30.01
C GLU A 214 24.52 -10.76 31.40
N LYS A 215 23.72 -11.04 32.46
CA LYS A 215 24.21 -11.05 33.85
C LYS A 215 25.08 -12.26 34.18
N PHE A 216 24.80 -13.41 33.58
CA PHE A 216 25.48 -14.67 33.89
C PHE A 216 26.56 -15.06 32.89
N ALA A 217 26.52 -14.54 31.65
CA ALA A 217 27.50 -14.90 30.63
C ALA A 217 28.94 -14.51 31.01
N SER A 218 29.14 -13.32 31.59
CA SER A 218 30.46 -12.86 32.00
C SER A 218 31.05 -13.68 33.17
N PRO A 219 30.32 -13.91 34.29
CA PRO A 219 30.83 -14.79 35.38
C PRO A 219 31.08 -16.24 34.91
N MET A 220 30.22 -16.81 34.10
CA MET A 220 30.41 -18.16 33.55
C MET A 220 31.64 -18.23 32.64
N ARG A 221 31.86 -17.24 31.80
CA ARG A 221 33.04 -17.18 30.93
C ARG A 221 34.34 -17.10 31.73
N THR A 222 34.37 -16.28 32.80
CA THR A 222 35.51 -16.18 33.70
C THR A 222 35.76 -17.53 34.36
N ALA A 223 34.76 -18.19 34.92
CA ALA A 223 34.92 -19.49 35.57
C ALA A 223 35.44 -20.57 34.58
N VAL A 224 34.94 -20.59 33.33
CA VAL A 224 35.44 -21.52 32.32
C VAL A 224 36.91 -21.20 31.98
N GLN A 225 37.30 -19.94 31.87
CA GLN A 225 38.69 -19.55 31.61
C GLN A 225 39.62 -19.95 32.76
N GLU A 226 39.25 -19.72 34.01
CA GLU A 226 40.00 -20.13 35.17
C GLU A 226 40.22 -21.64 35.23
N ILE A 227 39.19 -22.43 34.95
CA ILE A 227 39.27 -23.89 34.86
C ILE A 227 40.20 -24.31 33.69
N THR A 228 40.13 -23.65 32.57
CA THR A 228 40.95 -23.95 31.38
C THR A 228 42.42 -23.66 31.66
N ASP A 229 42.72 -22.56 32.35
CA ASP A 229 44.07 -22.15 32.75
C ASP A 229 44.68 -23.16 33.75
N ILE A 230 43.88 -23.62 34.73
CA ILE A 230 44.30 -24.66 35.69
C ILE A 230 44.67 -25.98 34.94
N PHE A 231 43.90 -26.39 33.95
CA PHE A 231 44.22 -27.57 33.18
C PHE A 231 45.33 -27.35 32.16
N GLY A 232 45.57 -26.12 31.70
CA GLY A 232 46.73 -25.75 30.88
C GLY A 232 48.05 -25.78 31.59
N ASP A 233 48.07 -25.41 32.88
CA ASP A 233 49.27 -25.43 33.73
C ASP A 233 49.63 -26.83 34.25
N LEU A 234 48.79 -27.85 34.04
CA LEU A 234 49.00 -29.24 34.44
C LEU A 234 49.65 -30.11 33.34
N ASN A 235 49.97 -29.56 32.19
CA ASN A 235 50.67 -30.18 31.07
C ASN A 235 52.05 -29.55 30.85
#